data_23890a324a7e98ab1c9ef309130ac3f8
#
_entry.id   23890a324a7e98ab1c9ef309130ac3f8
#
_cell.length_a   1.000
_cell.length_b   1.000
_cell.length_c   1.000
_cell.angle_alpha   90.00
_cell.angle_beta   90.00
_cell.angle_gamma   90.00
#
_symmetry.space_group_name_H-M   'P 1'
#
loop_
_entity.id
_entity.type
_entity.pdbx_description
1 polymer ?
#
loop_
_entity_poly.entity_id
_entity_poly.type
_entity_poly.pdbx_seq_one_letter_code
_entity_poly.pdbx_strand_id
1 'polypeptide(L)' 'MSNEEKILSMLSEMRSDIQEIKSDVAGLKTEVAELKADVAGLKTDVAGLKMDVAMLKTDMADMK' A
#
# COMPACT_ATOMS: atom_id res chain seq x y z
N MET A 1 -18.48 -3.15 42.38
CA MET A 1 -18.00 -2.09 41.51
C MET A 1 -19.08 -1.05 41.29
N SER A 2 -18.74 0.23 41.44
CA SER A 2 -19.68 1.30 41.18
C SER A 2 -19.81 1.50 39.68
N ASN A 3 -20.90 2.17 39.27
CA ASN A 3 -21.10 2.49 37.87
C ASN A 3 -19.99 3.42 37.35
N GLU A 4 -19.51 4.31 38.19
CA GLU A 4 -18.42 5.22 37.82
C GLU A 4 -17.14 4.46 37.53
N GLU A 5 -16.82 3.44 38.32
CA GLU A 5 -15.65 2.61 38.11
C GLU A 5 -15.75 1.82 36.81
N LYS A 6 -16.96 1.30 36.53
CA LYS A 6 -17.19 0.58 35.27
C LYS A 6 -17.00 1.49 34.07
N ILE A 7 -17.51 2.70 34.15
CA ILE A 7 -17.36 3.69 33.08
C ILE A 7 -15.90 4.03 32.86
N LEU A 8 -15.15 4.27 33.92
CA LEU A 8 -13.73 4.57 33.83
C LEU A 8 -12.95 3.42 33.22
N SER A 9 -13.29 2.19 33.60
CA SER A 9 -12.65 0.99 33.05
C SER A 9 -12.90 0.89 31.54
N MET A 10 -14.16 1.09 31.13
CA MET A 10 -14.53 1.03 29.72
C MET A 10 -13.83 2.13 28.91
N LEU A 11 -13.71 3.33 29.46
CA LEU A 11 -13.01 4.41 28.80
C LEU A 11 -11.53 4.10 28.61
N SER A 12 -10.92 3.48 29.62
CA SER A 12 -9.53 3.06 29.54
C SER A 12 -9.33 2.03 28.42
N GLU A 13 -10.23 1.05 28.32
CA GLU A 13 -10.18 0.03 27.28
C GLU A 13 -10.36 0.65 25.89
N MET A 14 -11.31 1.56 25.77
CA MET A 14 -11.57 2.26 24.51
C MET A 14 -10.36 3.07 24.07
N ARG A 15 -9.71 3.72 25.01
CA ARG A 15 -8.51 4.50 24.72
C ARG A 15 -7.38 3.61 24.20
N SER A 16 -7.22 2.46 24.82
CA SER A 16 -6.23 1.48 24.39
C SER A 16 -6.54 0.98 22.97
N ASP A 17 -7.81 0.67 22.71
CA ASP A 17 -8.25 0.21 21.40
C ASP A 17 -7.99 1.28 20.33
N ILE A 18 -8.28 2.53 20.66
CA ILE A 18 -8.04 3.64 19.73
C ILE A 18 -6.56 3.76 19.39
N GLN A 19 -5.69 3.59 20.36
CA GLN A 19 -4.25 3.65 20.13
C GLN A 19 -3.79 2.53 19.22
N GLU A 20 -4.33 1.33 19.38
CA GLU A 20 -4.03 0.20 18.50
C GLU A 20 -4.50 0.47 17.08
N ILE A 21 -5.71 1.01 16.93
CA ILE A 21 -6.26 1.34 15.62
C ILE A 21 -5.39 2.39 14.94
N LYS A 22 -4.97 3.41 15.67
CA LYS A 22 -4.10 4.45 15.11
C LYS A 22 -2.78 3.88 14.61
N SER A 23 -2.21 2.96 15.38
CA SER A 23 -0.96 2.30 15.00
C SER A 23 -1.17 1.46 13.75
N ASP A 24 -2.25 0.70 13.69
CA ASP A 24 -2.57 -0.14 12.55
C ASP A 24 -2.80 0.70 11.29
N VAL A 25 -3.52 1.81 11.43
CA VAL A 25 -3.77 2.72 10.30
C VAL A 25 -2.47 3.33 9.79
N ALA A 26 -1.57 3.73 10.70
CA ALA A 26 -0.27 4.27 10.30
C ALA A 26 0.54 3.23 9.51
N GLY A 27 0.51 1.97 9.96
CA GLY A 27 1.16 0.88 9.25
C GLY A 27 0.58 0.67 7.87
N LEU A 28 -0.76 0.70 7.75
CA LEU A 28 -1.44 0.54 6.48
C LEU A 28 -1.10 1.68 5.51
N LYS A 29 -1.01 2.90 6.01
CA LYS A 29 -0.64 4.05 5.17
C LYS A 29 0.76 3.87 4.58
N THR A 30 1.69 3.37 5.39
CA THR A 30 3.05 3.09 4.93
C THR A 30 3.04 2.01 3.86
N GLU A 31 2.31 0.92 4.09
CA GLU A 31 2.21 -0.18 3.13
C GLU A 31 1.59 0.27 1.81
N VAL A 32 0.53 1.08 1.89
CA VAL A 32 -0.12 1.61 0.69
C VAL A 32 0.85 2.50 -0.09
N ALA A 33 1.62 3.34 0.60
CA ALA A 33 2.62 4.19 -0.08
C ALA A 33 3.66 3.34 -0.79
N GLU A 34 4.12 2.27 -0.16
CA GLU A 34 5.08 1.35 -0.78
C GLU A 34 4.47 0.66 -2.00
N LEU A 35 3.21 0.21 -1.90
CA LEU A 35 2.52 -0.41 -3.03
C LEU A 35 2.38 0.56 -4.20
N LYS A 36 2.06 1.81 -3.92
CA LYS A 36 1.95 2.82 -4.97
C LYS A 36 3.27 3.02 -5.70
N ALA A 37 4.37 3.05 -4.94
CA ALA A 37 5.70 3.17 -5.53
C ALA A 37 6.03 1.95 -6.39
N ASP A 38 5.71 0.74 -5.89
CA ASP A 38 5.95 -0.50 -6.61
C ASP A 38 5.14 -0.54 -7.91
N VAL A 39 3.87 -0.14 -7.85
CA VAL A 39 3.02 -0.11 -9.04
C VAL A 39 3.55 0.89 -10.06
N ALA A 40 4.01 2.06 -9.61
CA ALA A 40 4.60 3.05 -10.52
C ALA A 40 5.84 2.49 -11.21
N GLY A 41 6.67 1.77 -10.47
CA GLY A 41 7.86 1.11 -11.03
C GLY A 41 7.48 0.05 -12.06
N LEU A 42 6.46 -0.76 -11.77
CA LEU A 42 5.97 -1.77 -12.71
C LEU A 42 5.42 -1.14 -13.98
N LYS A 43 4.70 -0.05 -13.87
CA LYS A 43 4.18 0.66 -15.05
C LYS A 43 5.31 1.14 -15.95
N THR A 44 6.37 1.67 -15.35
CA THR A 44 7.56 2.10 -16.07
C THR A 44 8.23 0.91 -16.77
N ASP A 45 8.37 -0.21 -16.06
CA ASP A 45 8.99 -1.41 -16.60
C ASP A 45 8.18 -1.96 -17.77
N VAL A 46 6.85 -2.01 -17.63
CA VAL A 46 5.97 -2.49 -18.69
C VAL A 46 6.07 -1.58 -19.92
N ALA A 47 6.11 -0.27 -19.72
CA ALA A 47 6.27 0.66 -20.83
C ALA A 47 7.58 0.43 -21.57
N GLY A 48 8.66 0.19 -20.82
CA GLY A 48 9.96 -0.14 -21.40
C GLY A 48 9.91 -1.44 -22.20
N LEU A 49 9.26 -2.47 -21.68
CA LEU A 49 9.10 -3.75 -22.37
C LEU A 49 8.31 -3.59 -23.66
N LYS A 50 7.25 -2.79 -23.65
CA LYS A 50 6.45 -2.54 -24.85
C LYS A 50 7.28 -1.87 -25.93
N MET A 51 8.13 -0.92 -25.56
CA MET A 51 9.04 -0.27 -26.51
C MET A 51 10.05 -1.27 -27.06
N ASP A 52 10.62 -2.11 -26.22
CA ASP A 52 11.59 -3.12 -26.63
C ASP A 52 10.95 -4.11 -27.61
N VAL A 53 9.75 -4.56 -27.32
CA VAL A 53 9.03 -5.47 -28.21
C VAL A 53 8.75 -4.81 -29.56
N ALA A 54 8.35 -3.54 -29.55
CA ALA A 54 8.11 -2.79 -30.80
C ALA A 54 9.38 -2.70 -31.63
N MET A 55 10.51 -2.44 -31.00
CA MET A 55 11.82 -2.39 -31.66
C MET A 55 12.21 -3.72 -32.26
N LEU A 56 11.97 -4.82 -31.52
CA LEU A 56 12.24 -6.16 -32.00
C LEU A 56 11.39 -6.49 -33.23
N LYS A 57 10.12 -6.09 -33.22
CA LYS A 57 9.24 -6.32 -34.37
C LYS A 57 9.76 -5.57 -35.60
N THR A 58 10.20 -4.34 -35.40
CA THR A 58 10.78 -3.54 -36.50
C THR A 58 12.03 -4.21 -37.03
N ASP A 59 12.92 -4.65 -36.15
CA ASP A 59 14.17 -5.30 -36.53
C ASP A 59 13.89 -6.59 -37.31
N MET A 60 12.92 -7.38 -36.88
CA MET A 60 12.55 -8.60 -37.57
C MET A 60 11.98 -8.32 -38.95
N ALA A 61 11.19 -7.27 -39.08
CA ALA A 61 10.65 -6.85 -40.37
C ALA A 61 11.78 -6.44 -41.32
N ASP A 62 12.78 -5.74 -40.80
CA ASP A 62 13.91 -5.28 -41.61
C ASP A 62 14.78 -6.45 -42.09
N MET A 63 14.79 -7.53 -41.35
CA MET A 63 15.60 -8.72 -41.70
C MET A 63 15.01 -9.54 -42.85
N LYS A 64 13.79 -9.29 -43.20
CA LYS A 64 13.17 -9.96 -44.33
C LYS A 64 13.67 -9.33 -45.68
#